data_578efdd4ea194efa96213fb9419c60b7
#
_entry.id   578efdd4ea194efa96213fb9419c60b7
#
_cell.length_a   1.000
_cell.length_b   1.000
_cell.length_c   1.000
_cell.angle_alpha   90.00
_cell.angle_beta   90.00
_cell.angle_gamma   90.00
#
_symmetry.space_group_name_H-M   'P 1'
#
loop_
_entity.id
_entity.type
_entity.pdbx_description
1 polymer ?
#
loop_
_entity_poly.entity_id
_entity_poly.type
_entity_poly.pdbx_seq_one_letter_code
_entity_poly.pdbx_strand_id
1 'polypeptide(L)'
;TIIAEKGQKLSKQDIEENLVILFIMAQSVSRTNSEDSLKVFKDSGGVDSFFPEDNRYDLHYQWWQQVPNLDVMWNNGEQAQLITSLGNAVRISKPFIIIDEFHKVFTPLAKKTIDGLNPEFILGLTATPKDGMNNLCKVSGLELKDEEMVKLDLHIIPPVGNIENDWKGMLQNLVTKRNQLEQKAIEYKQETGQYIRPIALIQCERTGKDQRGNGFVHSEDVKQQLIDEGINPSEVAIKSSDKNDIEDIDLFSSD
;
A
#
# COMPACT_ATOMS: atom_id res chain seq x y z
N THR A 1 6.35 6.22 23.66
CA THR A 1 6.16 6.00 22.21
C THR A 1 5.17 7.02 21.67
N ILE A 2 5.50 7.65 20.56
CA ILE A 2 4.66 8.63 19.87
C ILE A 2 4.34 8.06 18.47
N ILE A 3 3.06 7.99 18.11
CA ILE A 3 2.62 7.71 16.75
C ILE A 3 2.37 9.07 16.10
N ALA A 4 3.20 9.43 15.13
CA ALA A 4 3.11 10.73 14.47
C ALA A 4 2.02 10.71 13.39
N GLU A 5 1.04 11.59 13.53
CA GLU A 5 -0.03 11.81 12.56
C GLU A 5 0.31 12.97 11.61
N LYS A 6 -0.37 13.03 10.48
CA LYS A 6 -0.19 14.13 9.51
C LYS A 6 -0.55 15.46 10.15
N GLY A 7 0.39 16.40 10.13
CA GLY A 7 0.23 17.75 10.73
C GLY A 7 0.52 17.84 12.22
N GLN A 8 0.91 16.73 12.85
CA GLN A 8 1.35 16.76 14.25
C GLN A 8 2.70 17.48 14.36
N LYS A 9 2.82 18.33 15.37
CA LYS A 9 4.10 18.96 15.72
C LYS A 9 5.00 17.92 16.36
N LEU A 10 6.21 17.78 15.82
CA LEU A 10 7.27 16.94 16.36
C LEU A 10 8.46 17.82 16.67
N SER A 11 9.03 17.69 17.87
CA SER A 11 10.27 18.33 18.23
C SER A 11 11.45 17.38 18.16
N LYS A 12 12.64 17.90 18.08
CA LYS A 12 13.87 17.10 18.18
C LYS A 12 13.94 16.37 19.51
N GLN A 13 13.48 16.99 20.60
CA GLN A 13 13.40 16.36 21.93
C GLN A 13 12.47 15.16 21.95
N ASP A 14 11.34 15.18 21.22
CA ASP A 14 10.42 14.04 21.13
C ASP A 14 11.13 12.81 20.57
N ILE A 15 12.03 12.98 19.59
CA ILE A 15 12.78 11.85 18.99
C ILE A 15 13.91 11.39 19.93
N GLU A 16 14.54 12.29 20.66
CA GLU A 16 15.60 11.95 21.62
C GLU A 16 15.06 11.17 22.84
N GLU A 17 13.84 11.48 23.28
CA GLU A 17 13.25 10.90 24.51
C GLU A 17 12.28 9.76 24.23
N ASN A 18 11.77 9.62 23.00
CA ASN A 18 10.72 8.67 22.67
C ASN A 18 11.03 7.85 21.40
N LEU A 19 10.43 6.67 21.33
CA LEU A 19 10.26 5.98 20.05
C LEU A 19 9.16 6.70 19.27
N VAL A 20 9.52 7.35 18.19
CA VAL A 20 8.59 8.01 17.27
C VAL A 20 8.34 7.12 16.05
N ILE A 21 7.08 6.79 15.78
CA ILE A 21 6.65 5.98 14.64
C ILE A 21 5.88 6.87 13.67
N LEU A 22 6.36 6.96 12.42
CA LEU A 22 5.73 7.70 11.35
C LEU A 22 5.29 6.73 10.25
N PHE A 23 3.99 6.66 9.97
CA PHE A 23 3.45 5.86 8.86
C PHE A 23 3.39 6.68 7.57
N ILE A 24 4.03 6.17 6.53
CA ILE A 24 4.09 6.81 5.21
C ILE A 24 3.67 5.82 4.15
N MET A 25 2.75 6.21 3.27
CA MET A 25 2.44 5.42 2.08
C MET A 25 3.47 5.69 0.98
N ALA A 26 4.06 4.65 0.41
CA ALA A 26 5.06 4.75 -0.66
C ALA A 26 4.55 5.57 -1.87
N GLN A 27 3.26 5.51 -2.17
CA GLN A 27 2.64 6.29 -3.26
C GLN A 27 2.62 7.80 -2.99
N SER A 28 2.54 8.23 -1.73
CA SER A 28 2.59 9.64 -1.36
C SER A 28 4.00 10.24 -1.45
N VAL A 29 5.01 9.37 -1.42
CA VAL A 29 6.43 9.73 -1.47
C VAL A 29 6.97 9.72 -2.91
N SER A 30 6.38 8.93 -3.81
CA SER A 30 6.90 8.67 -5.17
C SER A 30 6.36 9.61 -6.26
N ARG A 31 5.53 10.60 -5.94
CA ARG A 31 5.04 11.57 -6.95
C ARG A 31 6.12 12.60 -7.27
N THR A 32 7.02 12.23 -8.16
CA THR A 32 7.95 13.15 -8.80
C THR A 32 7.33 13.74 -10.06
N ASN A 33 6.88 14.97 -9.98
CA ASN A 33 7.10 15.88 -11.11
C ASN A 33 8.57 16.30 -11.02
N SER A 34 9.27 16.29 -12.12
CA SER A 34 10.72 16.27 -12.30
C SER A 34 11.58 17.36 -11.63
N GLU A 35 11.00 18.25 -10.87
CA GLU A 35 11.71 19.38 -10.23
C GLU A 35 11.38 19.57 -8.74
N ASP A 36 10.41 18.82 -8.20
CA ASP A 36 9.94 19.02 -6.84
C ASP A 36 10.21 17.83 -5.94
N SER A 37 11.10 18.03 -4.98
CA SER A 37 11.20 17.26 -3.74
C SER A 37 9.81 16.91 -3.20
N LEU A 38 9.67 15.70 -2.76
CA LEU A 38 8.57 15.06 -2.03
C LEU A 38 7.50 16.02 -1.48
N LYS A 39 6.44 16.29 -2.24
CA LYS A 39 5.37 17.24 -1.88
C LYS A 39 4.75 17.00 -0.50
N VAL A 40 4.70 15.74 -0.04
CA VAL A 40 4.13 15.36 1.26
C VAL A 40 4.90 15.98 2.42
N PHE A 41 6.14 16.34 2.21
CA PHE A 41 7.03 16.85 3.25
C PHE A 41 7.17 18.38 3.24
N LYS A 42 6.65 19.09 2.23
CA LYS A 42 6.79 20.56 2.13
C LYS A 42 5.84 21.35 3.03
N ASP A 43 4.68 20.79 3.38
CA ASP A 43 3.59 21.55 4.01
C ASP A 43 3.37 21.22 5.50
N SER A 44 4.27 20.50 6.13
CA SER A 44 4.12 20.14 7.53
C SER A 44 4.94 21.09 8.42
N GLY A 45 4.28 22.10 8.97
CA GLY A 45 4.84 22.92 10.03
C GLY A 45 5.06 22.14 11.34
N GLY A 46 5.83 22.71 12.27
CA GLY A 46 6.01 22.15 13.61
C GLY A 46 7.23 21.25 13.77
N VAL A 47 8.21 21.38 12.87
CA VAL A 47 9.51 20.69 12.91
C VAL A 47 10.69 21.68 13.06
N ASP A 48 10.40 22.91 13.47
CA ASP A 48 11.39 24.01 13.53
C ASP A 48 12.58 23.68 14.43
N SER A 49 12.36 22.93 15.50
CA SER A 49 13.41 22.55 16.46
C SER A 49 14.51 21.62 15.89
N PHE A 50 14.29 21.07 14.69
CA PHE A 50 15.30 20.27 13.99
C PHE A 50 16.32 21.13 13.24
N PHE A 51 16.08 22.43 13.09
CA PHE A 51 16.86 23.30 12.23
C PHE A 51 17.58 24.38 13.03
N PRO A 52 18.70 24.91 12.51
CA PRO A 52 19.30 26.13 13.05
C PRO A 52 18.33 27.31 12.93
N GLU A 53 18.55 28.37 13.74
CA GLU A 53 17.84 29.63 13.58
C GLU A 53 18.05 30.20 12.18
N ASP A 54 17.03 30.82 11.60
CA ASP A 54 17.01 31.30 10.21
C ASP A 54 18.19 32.25 9.83
N ASN A 55 18.74 32.98 10.80
CA ASN A 55 19.85 33.89 10.60
C ASN A 55 21.24 33.22 10.66
N ARG A 56 21.29 31.92 10.99
CA ARG A 56 22.54 31.16 11.12
C ARG A 56 22.90 30.44 9.81
N TYR A 57 23.10 31.22 8.73
CA TYR A 57 23.49 30.72 7.40
C TYR A 57 24.73 29.83 7.42
N ASP A 58 25.66 30.11 8.34
CA ASP A 58 26.88 29.34 8.58
C ASP A 58 26.53 27.87 8.96
N LEU A 59 25.60 27.70 9.87
CA LEU A 59 25.14 26.35 10.31
C LEU A 59 24.30 25.69 9.25
N HIS A 60 23.40 26.41 8.57
CA HIS A 60 22.61 25.86 7.47
C HIS A 60 23.52 25.32 6.36
N TYR A 61 24.55 26.06 5.97
CA TYR A 61 25.52 25.63 4.96
C TYR A 61 26.33 24.41 5.42
N GLN A 62 26.80 24.41 6.68
CA GLN A 62 27.52 23.27 7.26
C GLN A 62 26.67 21.99 7.24
N TRP A 63 25.43 22.08 7.65
CA TRP A 63 24.54 20.93 7.67
C TRP A 63 24.24 20.42 6.25
N TRP A 64 24.01 21.33 5.31
CA TRP A 64 23.82 20.95 3.91
C TRP A 64 25.00 20.17 3.34
N GLN A 65 26.22 20.50 3.74
CA GLN A 65 27.43 19.77 3.33
C GLN A 65 27.59 18.41 4.02
N GLN A 66 27.16 18.30 5.28
CA GLN A 66 27.36 17.11 6.11
C GLN A 66 26.24 16.07 5.98
N VAL A 67 25.01 16.52 5.74
CA VAL A 67 23.83 15.65 5.66
C VAL A 67 23.39 15.56 4.19
N PRO A 68 23.46 14.38 3.57
CA PRO A 68 23.05 14.23 2.18
C PRO A 68 21.56 14.52 1.98
N ASN A 69 21.19 14.83 0.74
CA ASN A 69 19.80 14.96 0.26
C ASN A 69 18.96 16.07 0.93
N LEU A 70 19.56 16.98 1.71
CA LEU A 70 18.81 18.09 2.30
C LEU A 70 18.35 19.06 1.21
N ASP A 71 17.07 19.42 1.25
CA ASP A 71 16.50 20.48 0.44
C ASP A 71 16.94 21.85 1.00
N VAL A 72 17.48 22.69 0.13
CA VAL A 72 18.02 24.00 0.50
C VAL A 72 17.48 25.08 -0.44
N MET A 73 17.25 26.25 0.10
CA MET A 73 16.99 27.49 -0.64
C MET A 73 18.25 28.38 -0.63
N TRP A 74 18.56 28.96 -1.75
CA TRP A 74 19.71 29.88 -1.89
C TRP A 74 19.23 31.32 -1.91
N ASN A 75 19.62 32.09 -0.90
CA ASN A 75 19.35 33.52 -0.83
C ASN A 75 20.49 34.25 -1.54
N ASN A 76 20.16 35.09 -2.51
CA ASN A 76 21.11 35.86 -3.33
C ASN A 76 22.23 35.02 -3.98
N GLY A 77 22.04 33.71 -4.13
CA GLY A 77 23.02 32.80 -4.73
C GLY A 77 24.21 32.40 -3.83
N GLU A 78 24.32 32.95 -2.63
CA GLU A 78 25.50 32.77 -1.77
C GLU A 78 25.16 32.17 -0.40
N GLN A 79 23.94 32.40 0.10
CA GLN A 79 23.53 31.98 1.43
C GLN A 79 22.57 30.78 1.35
N ALA A 80 23.05 29.64 1.81
CA ALA A 80 22.24 28.44 1.92
C ALA A 80 21.31 28.53 3.14
N GLN A 81 20.03 28.26 2.96
CA GLN A 81 19.05 28.11 4.04
C GLN A 81 18.32 26.78 3.86
N LEU A 82 18.40 25.91 4.85
CA LEU A 82 17.69 24.63 4.83
C LEU A 82 16.18 24.88 4.83
N ILE A 83 15.47 24.17 3.98
CA ILE A 83 14.00 24.22 3.98
C ILE A 83 13.49 23.52 5.24
N THR A 84 12.77 24.24 6.08
CA THR A 84 12.11 23.72 7.28
C THR A 84 10.94 22.84 6.83
N SER A 85 11.16 21.52 6.75
CA SER A 85 10.19 20.55 6.26
C SER A 85 10.31 19.22 7.00
N LEU A 86 9.22 18.46 7.04
CA LEU A 86 9.24 17.10 7.59
C LEU A 86 10.25 16.21 6.83
N GLY A 87 10.38 16.38 5.52
CA GLY A 87 11.37 15.65 4.72
C GLY A 87 12.80 15.87 5.19
N ASN A 88 13.19 17.11 5.41
CA ASN A 88 14.52 17.44 5.93
C ASN A 88 14.68 16.99 7.39
N ALA A 89 13.65 17.09 8.24
CA ALA A 89 13.70 16.60 9.60
C ALA A 89 13.92 15.07 9.65
N VAL A 90 13.23 14.31 8.79
CA VAL A 90 13.42 12.86 8.64
C VAL A 90 14.84 12.53 8.19
N ARG A 91 15.39 13.25 7.19
CA ARG A 91 16.75 13.04 6.67
C ARG A 91 17.83 13.31 7.73
N ILE A 92 17.64 14.34 8.54
CA ILE A 92 18.53 14.70 9.67
C ILE A 92 18.48 13.59 10.74
N SER A 93 17.31 13.04 10.99
CA SER A 93 17.08 12.02 12.04
C SER A 93 17.59 10.64 11.67
N LYS A 94 17.97 10.38 10.41
CA LYS A 94 18.46 9.09 9.92
C LYS A 94 17.56 7.93 10.35
N PRO A 95 16.37 7.80 9.80
CA PRO A 95 15.35 6.89 10.33
C PRO A 95 15.73 5.42 10.16
N PHE A 96 15.22 4.58 11.04
CA PHE A 96 15.04 3.16 10.80
C PHE A 96 13.75 2.99 9.98
N ILE A 97 13.85 2.40 8.78
CA ILE A 97 12.71 2.24 7.89
C ILE A 97 12.27 0.78 7.85
N ILE A 98 10.99 0.53 8.12
CA ILE A 98 10.36 -0.78 7.91
C ILE A 98 9.45 -0.66 6.68
N ILE A 99 9.64 -1.54 5.71
CA ILE A 99 8.88 -1.53 4.45
C ILE A 99 8.13 -2.85 4.31
N ASP A 100 6.80 -2.76 4.34
CA ASP A 100 5.94 -3.88 3.98
C ASP A 100 5.87 -4.02 2.45
N GLU A 101 5.71 -5.26 1.97
CA GLU A 101 5.73 -5.59 0.54
C GLU A 101 7.00 -5.08 -0.17
N PHE A 102 8.15 -5.29 0.45
CA PHE A 102 9.44 -4.75 0.02
C PHE A 102 9.77 -5.04 -1.46
N HIS A 103 9.25 -6.12 -2.03
CA HIS A 103 9.41 -6.43 -3.46
C HIS A 103 8.89 -5.34 -4.40
N LYS A 104 7.98 -4.45 -3.94
CA LYS A 104 7.44 -3.34 -4.73
C LYS A 104 8.41 -2.15 -4.85
N VAL A 105 9.42 -2.07 -3.99
CA VAL A 105 10.38 -0.95 -3.96
C VAL A 105 11.67 -1.20 -4.77
N PHE A 106 11.70 -2.25 -5.57
CA PHE A 106 12.84 -2.57 -6.45
C PHE A 106 12.91 -1.73 -7.74
N THR A 107 11.93 -0.87 -7.98
CA THR A 107 12.03 0.08 -9.11
C THR A 107 13.10 1.12 -8.80
N PRO A 108 13.89 1.58 -9.81
CA PRO A 108 14.92 2.60 -9.61
C PRO A 108 14.39 3.86 -8.92
N LEU A 109 13.16 4.26 -9.24
CA LEU A 109 12.52 5.44 -8.65
C LEU A 109 12.20 5.23 -7.15
N ALA A 110 11.62 4.09 -6.80
CA ALA A 110 11.29 3.78 -5.41
C ALA A 110 12.56 3.68 -4.55
N LYS A 111 13.60 3.02 -5.07
CA LYS A 111 14.90 2.92 -4.40
C LYS A 111 15.49 4.32 -4.17
N LYS A 112 15.56 5.17 -5.19
CA LYS A 112 16.03 6.55 -5.06
C LYS A 112 15.24 7.35 -4.00
N THR A 113 13.95 7.12 -3.92
CA THR A 113 13.08 7.78 -2.94
C THR A 113 13.42 7.37 -1.51
N ILE A 114 13.62 6.08 -1.27
CA ILE A 114 13.97 5.56 0.06
C ILE A 114 15.38 5.98 0.46
N ASP A 115 16.36 5.82 -0.44
CA ASP A 115 17.74 6.26 -0.22
C ASP A 115 17.79 7.78 0.08
N GLY A 116 16.91 8.55 -0.57
CA GLY A 116 16.76 10.00 -0.35
C GLY A 116 16.25 10.40 1.03
N LEU A 117 15.77 9.46 1.85
CA LEU A 117 15.40 9.71 3.25
C LEU A 117 16.55 9.50 4.24
N ASN A 118 17.75 9.18 3.75
CA ASN A 118 18.96 8.91 4.55
C ASN A 118 18.75 7.85 5.64
N PRO A 119 18.18 6.67 5.35
CA PRO A 119 17.94 5.67 6.38
C PRO A 119 19.26 5.16 6.99
N GLU A 120 19.29 5.02 8.30
CA GLU A 120 20.38 4.30 8.98
C GLU A 120 20.28 2.80 8.73
N PHE A 121 19.05 2.28 8.68
CA PHE A 121 18.77 0.88 8.42
C PHE A 121 17.42 0.70 7.71
N ILE A 122 17.33 -0.31 6.84
CA ILE A 122 16.09 -0.67 6.15
C ILE A 122 15.78 -2.13 6.45
N LEU A 123 14.60 -2.41 7.01
CA LEU A 123 14.03 -3.73 7.19
C LEU A 123 12.91 -3.94 6.18
N GLY A 124 13.08 -4.86 5.26
CA GLY A 124 12.06 -5.23 4.27
C GLY A 124 11.29 -6.48 4.69
N LEU A 125 9.96 -6.40 4.67
CA LEU A 125 9.06 -7.54 4.83
C LEU A 125 8.48 -7.89 3.47
N THR A 126 8.55 -9.17 3.06
CA THR A 126 8.03 -9.59 1.76
C THR A 126 7.78 -11.10 1.70
N ALA A 127 6.69 -11.48 1.05
CA ALA A 127 6.41 -12.88 0.73
C ALA A 127 7.21 -13.37 -0.51
N THR A 128 7.76 -12.45 -1.31
CA THR A 128 8.46 -12.75 -2.57
C THR A 128 9.84 -12.08 -2.60
N PRO A 129 10.82 -12.60 -1.83
CA PRO A 129 12.17 -12.05 -1.83
C PRO A 129 12.79 -12.13 -3.22
N LYS A 130 13.58 -11.13 -3.57
CA LYS A 130 14.33 -11.08 -4.84
C LYS A 130 15.81 -11.35 -4.59
N ASP A 131 16.51 -11.75 -5.65
CA ASP A 131 17.96 -11.94 -5.59
C ASP A 131 18.70 -10.66 -5.19
N GLY A 132 19.77 -10.81 -4.42
CA GLY A 132 20.57 -9.69 -3.92
C GLY A 132 20.06 -9.06 -2.61
N MET A 133 19.00 -9.61 -2.01
CA MET A 133 18.58 -9.25 -0.64
C MET A 133 19.37 -10.03 0.41
N ASN A 134 19.69 -9.38 1.51
CA ASN A 134 20.19 -10.06 2.70
C ASN A 134 19.00 -10.60 3.51
N ASN A 135 18.70 -11.88 3.38
CA ASN A 135 17.59 -12.53 4.07
C ASN A 135 17.99 -12.85 5.51
N LEU A 136 17.45 -12.09 6.47
CA LEU A 136 17.68 -12.32 7.90
C LEU A 136 16.84 -13.48 8.43
N CYS A 137 15.61 -13.61 7.95
CA CYS A 137 14.68 -14.68 8.31
C CYS A 137 13.89 -15.09 7.07
N LYS A 138 13.69 -16.38 6.89
CA LYS A 138 12.85 -16.94 5.81
C LYS A 138 11.96 -18.02 6.41
N VAL A 139 10.65 -17.82 6.31
CA VAL A 139 9.64 -18.81 6.68
C VAL A 139 9.06 -19.40 5.41
N SER A 140 9.03 -20.69 5.30
CA SER A 140 8.46 -21.40 4.14
C SER A 140 6.94 -21.52 4.24
N GLY A 141 6.28 -21.70 3.08
CA GLY A 141 4.83 -21.95 3.05
C GLY A 141 4.44 -23.25 3.77
N LEU A 142 5.35 -24.23 3.85
CA LEU A 142 5.12 -25.48 4.60
C LEU A 142 5.12 -25.22 6.10
N GLU A 143 6.07 -24.45 6.62
CA GLU A 143 6.10 -24.06 8.03
C GLU A 143 4.85 -23.27 8.40
N LEU A 144 4.40 -22.34 7.55
CA LEU A 144 3.16 -21.60 7.76
C LEU A 144 1.92 -22.50 7.73
N LYS A 145 1.95 -23.55 6.91
CA LYS A 145 0.88 -24.55 6.86
C LYS A 145 0.83 -25.38 8.14
N ASP A 146 1.98 -25.85 8.60
CA ASP A 146 2.08 -26.67 9.81
C ASP A 146 1.65 -25.91 11.07
N GLU A 147 1.81 -24.58 11.07
CA GLU A 147 1.35 -23.65 12.11
C GLU A 147 -0.10 -23.12 11.87
N GLU A 148 -0.83 -23.69 10.90
CA GLU A 148 -2.20 -23.31 10.54
C GLU A 148 -2.39 -21.80 10.18
N MET A 149 -1.30 -21.13 9.81
CA MET A 149 -1.29 -19.67 9.49
C MET A 149 -1.74 -19.37 8.06
N VAL A 150 -1.83 -20.36 7.19
CA VAL A 150 -2.28 -20.20 5.79
C VAL A 150 -3.47 -21.11 5.50
N LYS A 151 -4.34 -20.66 4.59
CA LYS A 151 -5.43 -21.50 4.08
C LYS A 151 -4.86 -22.71 3.36
N LEU A 152 -5.35 -23.89 3.72
CA LEU A 152 -4.73 -25.16 3.36
C LEU A 152 -4.91 -25.56 1.90
N ASP A 153 -6.01 -25.20 1.26
CA ASP A 153 -6.32 -25.69 -0.09
C ASP A 153 -6.44 -24.52 -1.08
N LEU A 154 -5.38 -24.33 -1.86
CA LEU A 154 -5.41 -23.43 -3.02
C LEU A 154 -5.69 -24.27 -4.28
N HIS A 155 -6.93 -24.23 -4.76
CA HIS A 155 -7.32 -24.86 -6.01
C HIS A 155 -7.17 -23.88 -7.16
N ILE A 156 -6.18 -24.09 -8.03
CA ILE A 156 -6.01 -23.33 -9.26
C ILE A 156 -6.73 -24.09 -10.37
N ILE A 157 -7.79 -23.51 -10.92
CA ILE A 157 -8.55 -24.07 -12.04
C ILE A 157 -8.21 -23.21 -13.26
N PRO A 158 -7.35 -23.70 -14.16
CA PRO A 158 -7.05 -22.96 -15.38
C PRO A 158 -8.28 -22.94 -16.31
N PRO A 159 -8.48 -21.88 -17.11
CA PRO A 159 -9.53 -21.85 -18.12
C PRO A 159 -9.30 -22.97 -19.15
N VAL A 160 -10.39 -23.58 -19.59
CA VAL A 160 -10.37 -24.59 -20.65
C VAL A 160 -10.60 -23.86 -21.99
N GLY A 161 -9.55 -23.65 -22.80
CA GLY A 161 -9.65 -22.99 -24.11
C GLY A 161 -8.90 -21.65 -24.22
N ASN A 162 -9.27 -20.84 -25.21
CA ASN A 162 -8.63 -19.56 -25.47
C ASN A 162 -9.11 -18.50 -24.46
N ILE A 163 -8.25 -18.07 -23.58
CA ILE A 163 -8.51 -17.24 -22.40
C ILE A 163 -9.19 -15.90 -22.75
N GLU A 164 -8.88 -15.35 -23.92
CA GLU A 164 -9.32 -13.99 -24.31
C GLU A 164 -10.83 -13.85 -24.53
N ASN A 165 -11.57 -14.95 -24.68
CA ASN A 165 -13.00 -14.89 -25.03
C ASN A 165 -13.94 -15.65 -24.07
N ASP A 166 -13.44 -16.36 -23.04
CA ASP A 166 -14.28 -17.22 -22.20
C ASP A 166 -14.45 -16.72 -20.75
N TRP A 167 -14.37 -15.41 -20.53
CA TRP A 167 -14.60 -14.84 -19.19
C TRP A 167 -16.02 -15.17 -18.65
N LYS A 168 -17.01 -15.36 -19.52
CA LYS A 168 -18.37 -15.75 -19.11
C LYS A 168 -18.40 -17.17 -18.57
N GLY A 169 -17.73 -18.11 -19.22
CA GLY A 169 -17.61 -19.49 -18.70
C GLY A 169 -16.85 -19.53 -17.36
N MET A 170 -15.84 -18.67 -17.19
CA MET A 170 -15.16 -18.51 -15.90
C MET A 170 -16.10 -17.99 -14.81
N LEU A 171 -16.99 -17.04 -15.11
CA LEU A 171 -17.99 -16.55 -14.17
C LEU A 171 -18.97 -17.65 -13.76
N GLN A 172 -19.47 -18.45 -14.71
CA GLN A 172 -20.37 -19.57 -14.43
C GLN A 172 -19.74 -20.61 -13.49
N ASN A 173 -18.46 -20.94 -13.73
CA ASN A 173 -17.69 -21.82 -12.86
C ASN A 173 -17.53 -21.22 -11.45
N LEU A 174 -17.26 -19.92 -11.35
CA LEU A 174 -17.15 -19.20 -10.08
C LEU A 174 -18.47 -19.24 -9.30
N VAL A 175 -19.59 -18.92 -9.95
CA VAL A 175 -20.93 -18.97 -9.34
C VAL A 175 -21.27 -20.38 -8.87
N THR A 176 -21.00 -21.38 -9.70
CA THR A 176 -21.19 -22.79 -9.34
C THR A 176 -20.37 -23.15 -8.09
N LYS A 177 -19.11 -22.77 -8.05
CA LYS A 177 -18.23 -23.03 -6.90
C LYS A 177 -18.69 -22.30 -5.64
N ARG A 178 -19.08 -21.02 -5.77
CA ARG A 178 -19.63 -20.22 -4.66
C ARG A 178 -20.87 -20.89 -4.07
N ASN A 179 -21.78 -21.37 -4.92
CA ASN A 179 -22.99 -22.05 -4.48
C ASN A 179 -22.70 -23.38 -3.78
N GLN A 180 -21.71 -24.15 -4.23
CA GLN A 180 -21.25 -25.36 -3.54
C GLN A 180 -20.69 -25.03 -2.14
N LEU A 181 -19.94 -23.93 -2.02
CA LEU A 181 -19.41 -23.48 -0.72
C LEU A 181 -20.53 -22.96 0.18
N GLU A 182 -21.56 -22.31 -0.36
CA GLU A 182 -22.74 -21.88 0.39
C GLU A 182 -23.47 -23.07 1.06
N GLN A 183 -23.66 -24.18 0.32
CA GLN A 183 -24.26 -25.37 0.90
C GLN A 183 -23.43 -25.89 2.10
N LYS A 184 -22.12 -25.95 1.94
CA LYS A 184 -21.21 -26.33 3.04
C LYS A 184 -21.27 -25.36 4.22
N ALA A 185 -21.38 -24.06 3.96
CA ALA A 185 -21.50 -23.05 5.00
C ALA A 185 -22.81 -23.19 5.79
N ILE A 186 -23.92 -23.56 5.12
CA ILE A 186 -25.19 -23.84 5.76
C ILE A 186 -25.11 -25.12 6.62
N GLU A 187 -24.53 -26.20 6.10
CA GLU A 187 -24.27 -27.42 6.86
C GLU A 187 -23.42 -27.15 8.10
N TYR A 188 -22.33 -26.42 7.94
CA TYR A 188 -21.43 -25.99 9.05
C TYR A 188 -22.19 -25.17 10.10
N LYS A 189 -23.04 -24.24 9.66
CA LYS A 189 -23.88 -23.46 10.57
C LYS A 189 -24.82 -24.31 11.39
N GLN A 190 -25.39 -25.37 10.78
CA GLN A 190 -26.28 -26.30 11.49
C GLN A 190 -25.54 -27.10 12.57
N GLU A 191 -24.30 -27.47 12.31
CA GLU A 191 -23.47 -28.26 13.22
C GLU A 191 -22.85 -27.43 14.34
N THR A 192 -22.38 -26.21 14.04
CA THR A 192 -21.57 -25.41 14.95
C THR A 192 -22.25 -24.13 15.46
N GLY A 193 -23.38 -23.74 14.83
CA GLY A 193 -24.03 -22.45 15.07
C GLY A 193 -23.36 -21.26 14.40
N GLN A 194 -22.18 -21.44 13.75
CA GLN A 194 -21.41 -20.38 13.13
C GLN A 194 -21.55 -20.42 11.60
N TYR A 195 -22.00 -19.32 11.02
CA TYR A 195 -22.05 -19.16 9.56
C TYR A 195 -20.80 -18.50 9.01
N ILE A 196 -20.21 -19.08 7.97
CA ILE A 196 -19.07 -18.53 7.23
C ILE A 196 -19.54 -18.23 5.81
N ARG A 197 -19.70 -16.94 5.49
CA ARG A 197 -20.20 -16.47 4.19
C ARG A 197 -19.16 -16.70 3.09
N PRO A 198 -19.46 -17.46 2.02
CA PRO A 198 -18.62 -17.55 0.85
C PRO A 198 -18.68 -16.28 0.03
N ILE A 199 -17.52 -15.64 -0.20
CA ILE A 199 -17.40 -14.43 -1.00
C ILE A 199 -16.61 -14.77 -2.27
N ALA A 200 -17.12 -14.31 -3.42
CA ALA A 200 -16.42 -14.37 -4.70
C ALA A 200 -15.80 -13.01 -5.01
N LEU A 201 -14.48 -12.97 -5.25
CA LEU A 201 -13.78 -11.79 -5.70
C LEU A 201 -13.47 -11.90 -7.19
N ILE A 202 -13.93 -10.93 -7.98
CA ILE A 202 -13.70 -10.86 -9.42
C ILE A 202 -12.85 -9.62 -9.69
N GLN A 203 -11.67 -9.81 -10.25
CA GLN A 203 -10.79 -8.73 -10.64
C GLN A 203 -10.89 -8.47 -12.14
N CYS A 204 -11.32 -7.26 -12.51
CA CYS A 204 -11.35 -6.79 -13.89
C CYS A 204 -10.07 -6.05 -14.26
N GLU A 205 -9.65 -6.13 -15.53
CA GLU A 205 -8.38 -5.53 -15.97
C GLU A 205 -8.38 -4.02 -15.87
N ARG A 206 -9.46 -3.36 -16.30
CA ARG A 206 -9.60 -1.90 -16.27
C ARG A 206 -11.07 -1.49 -16.14
N THR A 207 -11.34 -0.48 -15.33
CA THR A 207 -12.69 0.01 -15.00
C THR A 207 -12.92 1.49 -15.34
N GLY A 208 -11.96 2.18 -15.97
CA GLY A 208 -12.10 3.59 -16.34
C GLY A 208 -13.17 3.84 -17.40
N LYS A 209 -13.85 4.99 -17.34
CA LYS A 209 -14.95 5.37 -18.24
C LYS A 209 -14.59 5.28 -19.74
N ASP A 210 -13.35 5.58 -20.09
CA ASP A 210 -12.86 5.63 -21.48
C ASP A 210 -12.37 4.28 -22.00
N GLN A 211 -12.46 3.21 -21.21
CA GLN A 211 -11.97 1.88 -21.58
C GLN A 211 -13.07 0.94 -22.08
N ARG A 212 -14.33 1.34 -21.94
CA ARG A 212 -15.48 0.56 -22.42
C ARG A 212 -15.51 0.55 -23.94
N GLY A 213 -15.43 -0.63 -24.53
CA GLY A 213 -15.41 -0.78 -25.99
C GLY A 213 -14.05 -1.09 -26.61
N ASN A 214 -12.96 -1.09 -25.84
CA ASN A 214 -11.60 -1.40 -26.30
C ASN A 214 -11.22 -2.88 -26.16
N GLY A 215 -12.21 -3.79 -26.06
CA GLY A 215 -11.99 -5.22 -25.89
C GLY A 215 -11.74 -5.67 -24.46
N PHE A 216 -11.69 -4.74 -23.51
CA PHE A 216 -11.53 -5.05 -22.07
C PHE A 216 -12.86 -5.38 -21.42
N VAL A 217 -12.84 -6.32 -20.49
CA VAL A 217 -14.00 -6.67 -19.66
C VAL A 217 -14.16 -5.64 -18.55
N HIS A 218 -15.26 -4.89 -18.57
CA HIS A 218 -15.56 -3.86 -17.59
C HIS A 218 -16.36 -4.45 -16.41
N SER A 219 -16.19 -3.89 -15.21
CA SER A 219 -16.90 -4.34 -14.00
C SER A 219 -18.42 -4.33 -14.14
N GLU A 220 -18.99 -3.36 -14.85
CA GLU A 220 -20.43 -3.29 -15.12
C GLU A 220 -20.90 -4.39 -16.07
N ASP A 221 -20.06 -4.83 -17.01
CA ASP A 221 -20.39 -5.95 -17.91
C ASP A 221 -20.41 -7.27 -17.15
N VAL A 222 -19.47 -7.42 -16.21
CA VAL A 222 -19.44 -8.56 -15.27
C VAL A 222 -20.67 -8.56 -14.36
N LYS A 223 -21.03 -7.41 -13.79
CA LYS A 223 -22.23 -7.27 -12.95
C LYS A 223 -23.49 -7.65 -13.73
N GLN A 224 -23.63 -7.14 -14.96
CA GLN A 224 -24.79 -7.46 -15.79
C GLN A 224 -24.85 -8.96 -16.11
N GLN A 225 -23.72 -9.58 -16.45
CA GLN A 225 -23.68 -11.02 -16.71
C GLN A 225 -24.08 -11.86 -15.49
N LEU A 226 -23.66 -11.48 -14.28
CA LEU A 226 -24.06 -12.15 -13.04
C LEU A 226 -25.58 -12.03 -12.80
N ILE A 227 -26.15 -10.85 -13.07
CA ILE A 227 -27.61 -10.63 -12.96
C ILE A 227 -28.36 -11.48 -13.99
N ASP A 228 -27.87 -11.54 -15.23
CA ASP A 228 -28.45 -12.37 -16.29
C ASP A 228 -28.41 -13.87 -15.95
N GLU A 229 -27.46 -14.30 -15.14
CA GLU A 229 -27.34 -15.66 -14.60
C GLU A 229 -28.17 -15.89 -13.31
N GLY A 230 -28.94 -14.88 -12.89
CA GLY A 230 -29.89 -15.00 -11.77
C GLY A 230 -29.34 -14.60 -10.40
N ILE A 231 -28.16 -13.98 -10.32
CA ILE A 231 -27.65 -13.42 -9.07
C ILE A 231 -28.40 -12.13 -8.75
N ASN A 232 -28.85 -11.98 -7.52
CA ASN A 232 -29.55 -10.78 -7.09
C ASN A 232 -28.62 -9.54 -7.19
N PRO A 233 -29.06 -8.44 -7.83
CA PRO A 233 -28.25 -7.22 -7.94
C PRO A 233 -27.71 -6.68 -6.60
N SER A 234 -28.41 -6.92 -5.50
CA SER A 234 -27.97 -6.51 -4.15
C SER A 234 -26.80 -7.37 -3.60
N GLU A 235 -26.53 -8.53 -4.20
CA GLU A 235 -25.42 -9.40 -3.83
C GLU A 235 -24.13 -9.08 -4.61
N VAL A 236 -24.19 -8.13 -5.56
CA VAL A 236 -23.06 -7.77 -6.41
C VAL A 236 -22.61 -6.33 -6.14
N ALA A 237 -21.48 -6.19 -5.48
CA ALA A 237 -20.87 -4.90 -5.18
C ALA A 237 -19.66 -4.63 -6.08
N ILE A 238 -19.50 -3.39 -6.54
CA ILE A 238 -18.36 -2.94 -7.35
C ILE A 238 -17.51 -1.98 -6.53
N LYS A 239 -16.19 -2.22 -6.52
CA LYS A 239 -15.20 -1.29 -5.98
C LYS A 239 -14.22 -0.89 -7.07
N SER A 240 -14.21 0.39 -7.41
CA SER A 240 -13.28 1.00 -8.36
C SER A 240 -12.82 2.37 -7.84
N SER A 241 -12.04 3.13 -8.63
CA SER A 241 -11.69 4.52 -8.30
C SER A 241 -12.92 5.45 -8.23
N ASP A 242 -13.94 5.14 -9.02
CA ASP A 242 -15.10 6.01 -9.24
C ASP A 242 -16.37 5.52 -8.53
N LYS A 243 -16.37 4.28 -8.04
CA LYS A 243 -17.53 3.62 -7.42
C LYS A 243 -17.08 2.74 -6.26
N ASN A 244 -17.76 2.86 -5.13
CA ASN A 244 -17.49 2.07 -3.94
C ASN A 244 -18.81 1.59 -3.31
N ASP A 245 -19.33 0.46 -3.82
CA ASP A 245 -20.55 -0.16 -3.30
C ASP A 245 -20.30 -0.94 -1.99
N ILE A 246 -19.05 -0.98 -1.48
CA ILE A 246 -18.64 -1.77 -0.32
C ILE A 246 -18.49 -0.92 0.94
N GLU A 247 -18.58 0.42 0.86
CA GLU A 247 -18.24 1.33 1.95
C GLU A 247 -19.06 1.06 3.22
N ASP A 248 -20.33 0.70 3.06
CA ASP A 248 -21.26 0.42 4.16
C ASP A 248 -21.48 -1.07 4.44
N ILE A 249 -20.70 -1.95 3.78
CA ILE A 249 -20.85 -3.41 3.92
C ILE A 249 -19.78 -3.95 4.88
N ASP A 250 -20.20 -4.51 5.99
CA ASP A 250 -19.33 -5.33 6.82
C ASP A 250 -19.13 -6.71 6.19
N LEU A 251 -17.99 -6.89 5.53
CA LEU A 251 -17.62 -8.13 4.87
C LEU A 251 -17.39 -9.29 5.85
N PHE A 252 -17.22 -9.01 7.13
CA PHE A 252 -16.97 -9.97 8.20
C PHE A 252 -18.20 -10.24 9.07
N SER A 253 -19.29 -9.51 8.83
CA SER A 253 -20.57 -9.75 9.51
C SER A 253 -21.11 -11.14 9.13
N SER A 254 -21.69 -11.82 10.10
CA SER A 254 -22.39 -13.11 9.92
C SER A 254 -23.84 -12.95 9.51
N ASP A 255 -24.34 -11.72 9.37
CA ASP A 255 -25.73 -11.41 9.02
C ASP A 255 -25.95 -11.26 7.51
#